data_c9f8eeccbe72c19b6fe890e945d1242f
#
_entry.id   c9f8eeccbe72c19b6fe890e945d1242f
#
_cell.length_a   1.000
_cell.length_b   1.000
_cell.length_c   1.000
_cell.angle_alpha   90.00
_cell.angle_beta   90.00
_cell.angle_gamma   90.00
#
_symmetry.space_group_name_H-M   'P 1'
#
loop_
_entity.id
_entity.type
_entity.pdbx_description
1 polymer ?
#
loop_
_entity_poly.entity_id
_entity_poly.type
_entity_poly.pdbx_seq_one_letter_code
_entity_poly.pdbx_strand_id
1 'polypeptide(L)'
;MPQKKNPDAAELIRGRTGKNFGSLQAMLTIMKGLPLSYYKDMQEDKAIVFNSHDTLVESIIITNELVKNLRPNKERMLALSNEGYTTATDFADYLVQNNNLSFREAYKISAKLVNYAEKNKKKLNQLNFDEVKKIKNTLDKNVMNVFNVKNSVNLKTSYGGTSTKNIKKMISKLKREFK
;
A
#
# COMPACT_ATOMS: atom_id res chain seq x y z
N MET A 1 -11.83 -20.43 19.65
CA MET A 1 -10.52 -21.12 19.78
C MET A 1 -9.57 -20.21 20.54
N PRO A 2 -9.03 -20.56 21.69
CA PRO A 2 -8.25 -19.65 22.54
C PRO A 2 -6.98 -19.09 21.88
N GLN A 3 -6.41 -19.81 20.92
CA GLN A 3 -5.18 -19.44 20.22
C GLN A 3 -5.42 -18.52 19.01
N LYS A 4 -6.69 -18.35 18.57
CA LYS A 4 -7.04 -17.54 17.40
C LYS A 4 -7.29 -16.09 17.82
N LYS A 5 -6.54 -15.17 17.24
CA LYS A 5 -6.76 -13.72 17.36
C LYS A 5 -7.28 -13.20 16.02
N ASN A 6 -8.47 -12.62 16.03
CA ASN A 6 -9.07 -12.00 14.84
C ASN A 6 -8.99 -10.48 14.98
N PRO A 7 -8.83 -9.74 13.90
CA PRO A 7 -8.96 -8.28 13.89
C PRO A 7 -10.44 -7.86 13.82
N ASP A 8 -11.26 -8.33 14.77
CA ASP A 8 -12.73 -8.22 14.77
C ASP A 8 -13.21 -6.78 14.56
N ALA A 9 -12.57 -5.82 15.23
CA ALA A 9 -12.94 -4.42 15.10
C ALA A 9 -12.74 -3.89 13.67
N ALA A 10 -11.62 -4.23 13.02
CA ALA A 10 -11.35 -3.83 11.65
C ALA A 10 -12.31 -4.53 10.65
N GLU A 11 -12.64 -5.78 10.90
CA GLU A 11 -13.60 -6.54 10.08
C GLU A 11 -15.00 -5.95 10.19
N LEU A 12 -15.45 -5.62 11.40
CA LEU A 12 -16.75 -5.00 11.63
C LEU A 12 -16.86 -3.61 11.02
N ILE A 13 -15.80 -2.77 11.10
CA ILE A 13 -15.78 -1.46 10.42
C ILE A 13 -15.93 -1.64 8.92
N ARG A 14 -15.20 -2.59 8.31
CA ARG A 14 -15.35 -2.92 6.90
C ARG A 14 -16.77 -3.37 6.55
N GLY A 15 -17.40 -4.20 7.39
CA GLY A 15 -18.78 -4.65 7.22
C GLY A 15 -19.80 -3.51 7.32
N ARG A 16 -19.55 -2.53 8.20
CA ARG A 16 -20.45 -1.36 8.40
C ARG A 16 -20.54 -0.43 7.19
N THR A 17 -19.60 -0.49 6.24
CA THR A 17 -19.70 0.24 4.97
C THR A 17 -21.00 -0.09 4.22
N GLY A 18 -21.46 -1.35 4.31
CA GLY A 18 -22.72 -1.78 3.70
C GLY A 18 -23.93 -1.05 4.23
N LYS A 19 -23.95 -0.70 5.54
CA LYS A 19 -25.04 0.11 6.14
C LYS A 19 -25.10 1.50 5.53
N ASN A 20 -23.93 2.19 5.42
CA ASN A 20 -23.87 3.53 4.86
C ASN A 20 -24.21 3.57 3.37
N PHE A 21 -23.78 2.57 2.59
CA PHE A 21 -24.19 2.46 1.17
C PHE A 21 -25.69 2.18 1.03
N GLY A 22 -26.25 1.33 1.89
CA GLY A 22 -27.70 1.10 1.95
C GLY A 22 -28.47 2.37 2.31
N SER A 23 -27.98 3.16 3.27
CA SER A 23 -28.55 4.45 3.63
C SER A 23 -28.53 5.45 2.48
N LEU A 24 -27.41 5.55 1.76
CA LEU A 24 -27.30 6.40 0.58
C LEU A 24 -28.30 5.98 -0.50
N GLN A 25 -28.38 4.68 -0.79
CA GLN A 25 -29.34 4.17 -1.78
C GLN A 25 -30.79 4.43 -1.38
N ALA A 26 -31.12 4.27 -0.09
CA ALA A 26 -32.45 4.57 0.42
C ALA A 26 -32.79 6.07 0.26
N MET A 27 -31.87 6.97 0.60
CA MET A 27 -32.05 8.42 0.41
C MET A 27 -32.26 8.78 -1.07
N LEU A 28 -31.45 8.25 -1.97
CA LEU A 28 -31.61 8.49 -3.40
C LEU A 28 -32.96 7.98 -3.92
N THR A 29 -33.45 6.87 -3.38
CA THR A 29 -34.76 6.29 -3.73
C THR A 29 -35.92 7.17 -3.24
N ILE A 30 -35.85 7.69 -2.01
CA ILE A 30 -36.86 8.61 -1.45
C ILE A 30 -36.95 9.87 -2.32
N MET A 31 -35.81 10.44 -2.72
CA MET A 31 -35.75 11.67 -3.49
C MET A 31 -36.11 11.48 -4.96
N LYS A 32 -36.18 10.27 -5.47
CA LYS A 32 -36.47 9.99 -6.88
C LYS A 32 -37.87 10.46 -7.26
N GLY A 33 -37.95 11.35 -8.22
CA GLY A 33 -39.20 11.78 -8.82
C GLY A 33 -40.07 12.68 -7.96
N LEU A 34 -39.52 13.22 -6.85
CA LEU A 34 -40.22 14.22 -6.05
C LEU A 34 -40.34 15.52 -6.85
N PRO A 35 -41.57 16.13 -6.92
CA PRO A 35 -41.77 17.42 -7.56
C PRO A 35 -41.21 18.54 -6.65
N LEU A 36 -41.37 19.81 -7.15
CA LEU A 36 -41.00 20.98 -6.36
C LEU A 36 -41.87 21.11 -5.08
N SER A 37 -41.25 21.59 -4.00
CA SER A 37 -41.84 21.72 -2.67
C SER A 37 -41.55 20.49 -1.78
N TYR A 38 -41.98 20.58 -0.50
CA TYR A 38 -41.77 19.53 0.49
C TYR A 38 -42.90 18.49 0.45
N TYR A 39 -42.50 17.23 0.25
CA TYR A 39 -43.42 16.09 0.32
C TYR A 39 -43.15 15.26 1.58
N LYS A 40 -44.17 14.57 2.09
CA LYS A 40 -44.09 13.76 3.33
C LYS A 40 -43.11 12.58 3.20
N ASP A 41 -42.82 12.14 2.00
CA ASP A 41 -41.75 11.15 1.71
C ASP A 41 -40.42 11.57 2.38
N MET A 42 -40.14 12.87 2.42
CA MET A 42 -38.96 13.43 3.07
C MET A 42 -38.95 13.29 4.61
N GLN A 43 -40.01 12.80 5.24
CA GLN A 43 -39.99 12.48 6.65
C GLN A 43 -39.20 11.23 6.98
N GLU A 44 -39.03 10.32 6.00
CA GLU A 44 -38.23 9.09 6.14
C GLU A 44 -36.73 9.34 6.13
N ASP A 45 -36.29 10.55 5.77
CA ASP A 45 -34.85 10.88 5.68
C ASP A 45 -34.12 10.81 7.03
N LYS A 46 -34.80 11.20 8.12
CA LYS A 46 -34.18 11.43 9.42
C LYS A 46 -33.60 10.16 10.05
N ALA A 47 -34.35 9.08 10.04
CA ALA A 47 -33.91 7.81 10.59
C ALA A 47 -32.68 7.28 9.80
N ILE A 48 -32.70 7.44 8.49
CA ILE A 48 -31.62 7.00 7.60
C ILE A 48 -30.35 7.82 7.86
N VAL A 49 -30.48 9.14 7.93
CA VAL A 49 -29.34 10.05 8.16
C VAL A 49 -28.75 9.83 9.56
N PHE A 50 -29.58 9.75 10.61
CA PHE A 50 -29.09 9.55 11.97
C PHE A 50 -28.40 8.20 12.14
N ASN A 51 -28.97 7.12 11.61
CA ASN A 51 -28.32 5.81 11.65
C ASN A 51 -26.98 5.79 10.90
N SER A 52 -26.91 6.49 9.75
CA SER A 52 -25.66 6.61 8.99
C SER A 52 -24.61 7.42 9.75
N HIS A 53 -25.02 8.55 10.34
CA HIS A 53 -24.17 9.40 11.17
C HIS A 53 -23.58 8.61 12.34
N ASP A 54 -24.42 7.93 13.13
CA ASP A 54 -23.98 7.19 14.31
C ASP A 54 -23.03 6.04 13.92
N THR A 55 -23.37 5.30 12.85
CA THR A 55 -22.48 4.25 12.31
C THR A 55 -21.13 4.82 11.89
N LEU A 56 -21.09 6.01 11.29
CA LEU A 56 -19.85 6.65 10.86
C LEU A 56 -19.03 7.12 12.07
N VAL A 57 -19.66 7.83 13.02
CA VAL A 57 -18.99 8.34 14.23
C VAL A 57 -18.38 7.21 15.04
N GLU A 58 -19.13 6.14 15.32
CA GLU A 58 -18.61 4.96 16.02
C GLU A 58 -17.45 4.33 15.26
N SER A 59 -17.54 4.22 13.94
CA SER A 59 -16.47 3.66 13.11
C SER A 59 -15.20 4.51 13.17
N ILE A 60 -15.32 5.84 13.19
CA ILE A 60 -14.18 6.76 13.35
C ILE A 60 -13.55 6.61 14.74
N ILE A 61 -14.34 6.55 15.81
CA ILE A 61 -13.85 6.38 17.18
C ILE A 61 -13.06 5.07 17.30
N ILE A 62 -13.63 3.96 16.82
CA ILE A 62 -12.98 2.65 16.88
C ILE A 62 -11.70 2.64 16.01
N THR A 63 -11.74 3.24 14.81
CA THR A 63 -10.56 3.35 13.94
C THR A 63 -9.43 4.13 14.61
N ASN A 64 -9.76 5.22 15.29
CA ASN A 64 -8.79 6.02 16.02
C ASN A 64 -8.10 5.20 17.13
N GLU A 65 -8.84 4.42 17.88
CA GLU A 65 -8.28 3.54 18.91
C GLU A 65 -7.45 2.39 18.30
N LEU A 66 -7.87 1.82 17.18
CA LEU A 66 -7.08 0.83 16.46
C LEU A 66 -5.72 1.41 16.02
N VAL A 67 -5.72 2.61 15.42
CA VAL A 67 -4.49 3.26 14.94
C VAL A 67 -3.55 3.61 16.09
N LYS A 68 -4.07 4.15 17.21
CA LYS A 68 -3.27 4.46 18.41
C LYS A 68 -2.57 3.23 19.00
N ASN A 69 -3.21 2.08 18.91
CA ASN A 69 -2.69 0.83 19.49
C ASN A 69 -1.92 -0.04 18.49
N LEU A 70 -1.74 0.40 17.25
CA LEU A 70 -0.97 -0.31 16.23
C LEU A 70 0.49 -0.47 16.66
N ARG A 71 0.96 -1.73 16.69
CA ARG A 71 2.35 -2.08 17.00
C ARG A 71 2.97 -2.82 15.81
N PRO A 72 3.68 -2.12 14.89
CA PRO A 72 4.29 -2.75 13.74
C PRO A 72 5.44 -3.69 14.17
N ASN A 73 5.43 -4.92 13.71
CA ASN A 73 6.56 -5.83 13.83
C ASN A 73 7.60 -5.50 12.75
N LYS A 74 8.49 -4.55 13.05
CA LYS A 74 9.46 -4.01 12.09
C LYS A 74 10.41 -5.06 11.53
N GLU A 75 10.83 -6.02 12.35
CA GLU A 75 11.75 -7.09 11.94
C GLU A 75 11.05 -8.03 10.95
N ARG A 76 9.83 -8.47 11.27
CA ARG A 76 9.05 -9.33 10.38
C ARG A 76 8.68 -8.63 9.08
N MET A 77 8.31 -7.34 9.13
CA MET A 77 8.01 -6.53 7.95
C MET A 77 9.23 -6.41 7.04
N LEU A 78 10.42 -6.16 7.61
CA LEU A 78 11.66 -6.09 6.84
C LEU A 78 12.04 -7.47 6.25
N ALA A 79 11.85 -8.54 7.01
CA ALA A 79 12.09 -9.90 6.52
C ALA A 79 11.21 -10.22 5.31
N LEU A 80 9.90 -9.93 5.42
CA LEU A 80 8.94 -10.14 4.34
C LEU A 80 9.22 -9.28 3.11
N SER A 81 9.70 -8.03 3.27
CA SER A 81 10.05 -7.17 2.14
C SER A 81 11.25 -7.67 1.33
N ASN A 82 12.06 -8.56 1.89
CA ASN A 82 13.17 -9.22 1.20
C ASN A 82 12.77 -10.58 0.57
N GLU A 83 11.51 -10.98 0.69
CA GLU A 83 10.99 -12.19 0.07
C GLU A 83 10.39 -11.88 -1.31
N GLY A 84 10.23 -12.91 -2.15
CA GLY A 84 9.52 -12.78 -3.43
C GLY A 84 10.22 -11.91 -4.49
N TYR A 85 11.53 -11.70 -4.37
CA TYR A 85 12.35 -10.97 -5.37
C TYR A 85 11.84 -9.54 -5.64
N THR A 86 11.35 -8.85 -4.64
CA THR A 86 10.68 -7.54 -4.74
C THR A 86 11.50 -6.46 -5.46
N THR A 87 12.84 -6.52 -5.39
CA THR A 87 13.75 -5.57 -6.05
C THR A 87 14.10 -5.93 -7.50
N ALA A 88 13.50 -6.97 -8.07
CA ALA A 88 13.75 -7.37 -9.45
C ALA A 88 13.36 -6.30 -10.48
N THR A 89 12.28 -5.55 -10.23
CA THR A 89 11.86 -4.42 -11.07
C THR A 89 12.84 -3.26 -10.97
N ASP A 90 13.31 -2.93 -9.74
CA ASP A 90 14.32 -1.90 -9.55
C ASP A 90 15.64 -2.25 -10.29
N PHE A 91 15.98 -3.53 -10.37
CA PHE A 91 17.12 -3.98 -11.17
C PHE A 91 16.89 -3.76 -12.67
N ALA A 92 15.69 -4.02 -13.19
CA ALA A 92 15.37 -3.71 -14.58
C ALA A 92 15.46 -2.20 -14.86
N ASP A 93 14.92 -1.37 -13.96
CA ASP A 93 15.00 0.10 -14.05
C ASP A 93 16.47 0.58 -14.02
N TYR A 94 17.30 0.01 -13.15
CA TYR A 94 18.73 0.28 -13.10
C TYR A 94 19.43 0.00 -14.44
N LEU A 95 19.10 -1.13 -15.07
CA LEU A 95 19.68 -1.50 -16.36
C LEU A 95 19.28 -0.52 -17.48
N VAL A 96 18.04 -0.05 -17.47
CA VAL A 96 17.58 0.99 -18.42
C VAL A 96 18.36 2.29 -18.20
N GLN A 97 18.47 2.76 -16.96
CA GLN A 97 19.07 4.05 -16.64
C GLN A 97 20.60 4.09 -16.81
N ASN A 98 21.29 2.99 -16.48
CA ASN A 98 22.77 2.97 -16.40
C ASN A 98 23.44 2.16 -17.52
N ASN A 99 22.70 1.32 -18.24
CA ASN A 99 23.26 0.49 -19.30
C ASN A 99 22.63 0.77 -20.68
N ASN A 100 21.82 1.81 -20.79
CA ASN A 100 21.16 2.24 -22.04
C ASN A 100 20.40 1.11 -22.76
N LEU A 101 19.76 0.22 -22.00
CA LEU A 101 18.96 -0.87 -22.53
C LEU A 101 17.49 -0.45 -22.68
N SER A 102 16.80 -1.05 -23.66
CA SER A 102 15.34 -0.99 -23.67
C SER A 102 14.77 -1.70 -22.43
N PHE A 103 13.60 -1.27 -21.95
CA PHE A 103 12.94 -1.91 -20.81
C PHE A 103 12.71 -3.42 -21.06
N ARG A 104 12.37 -3.78 -22.29
CA ARG A 104 12.14 -5.19 -22.67
C ARG A 104 13.40 -6.06 -22.53
N GLU A 105 14.56 -5.53 -22.88
CA GLU A 105 15.85 -6.22 -22.70
C GLU A 105 16.22 -6.29 -21.22
N ALA A 106 16.08 -5.17 -20.50
CA ALA A 106 16.34 -5.10 -19.07
C ALA A 106 15.46 -6.09 -18.29
N TYR A 107 14.17 -6.17 -18.63
CA TYR A 107 13.26 -7.14 -18.04
C TYR A 107 13.69 -8.60 -18.27
N LYS A 108 14.12 -8.94 -19.49
CA LYS A 108 14.64 -10.30 -19.79
C LYS A 108 15.88 -10.63 -18.96
N ILE A 109 16.77 -9.65 -18.74
CA ILE A 109 17.97 -9.84 -17.93
C ILE A 109 17.59 -9.99 -16.45
N SER A 110 16.66 -9.18 -15.97
CA SER A 110 16.13 -9.29 -14.61
C SER A 110 15.47 -10.64 -14.35
N ALA A 111 14.68 -11.15 -15.30
CA ALA A 111 14.08 -12.47 -15.21
C ALA A 111 15.14 -13.59 -15.14
N LYS A 112 16.25 -13.47 -15.91
CA LYS A 112 17.36 -14.43 -15.82
C LYS A 112 18.01 -14.41 -14.44
N LEU A 113 18.17 -13.22 -13.83
CA LEU A 113 18.74 -13.09 -12.49
C LEU A 113 17.83 -13.73 -11.44
N VAL A 114 16.51 -13.48 -11.51
CA VAL A 114 15.53 -14.10 -10.61
C VAL A 114 15.57 -15.62 -10.74
N ASN A 115 15.54 -16.15 -11.96
CA ASN A 115 15.65 -17.60 -12.21
C ASN A 115 16.94 -18.20 -11.66
N TYR A 116 18.05 -17.45 -11.76
CA TYR A 116 19.33 -17.89 -11.19
C TYR A 116 19.25 -17.93 -9.65
N ALA A 117 18.70 -16.89 -9.03
CA ALA A 117 18.54 -16.81 -7.59
C ALA A 117 17.62 -17.94 -7.06
N GLU A 118 16.52 -18.20 -7.76
CA GLU A 118 15.57 -19.25 -7.43
C GLU A 118 16.21 -20.64 -7.48
N LYS A 119 16.91 -20.96 -8.57
CA LYS A 119 17.64 -22.23 -8.72
C LYS A 119 18.67 -22.45 -7.60
N ASN A 120 19.30 -21.39 -7.14
CA ASN A 120 20.28 -21.43 -6.06
C ASN A 120 19.68 -21.26 -4.66
N LYS A 121 18.35 -21.16 -4.56
CA LYS A 121 17.61 -20.93 -3.29
C LYS A 121 18.11 -19.69 -2.52
N LYS A 122 18.48 -18.63 -3.24
CA LYS A 122 18.97 -17.36 -2.68
C LYS A 122 17.96 -16.25 -2.92
N LYS A 123 17.90 -15.28 -1.99
CA LYS A 123 17.23 -13.99 -2.22
C LYS A 123 18.14 -13.09 -3.05
N LEU A 124 17.61 -12.06 -3.72
CA LEU A 124 18.43 -11.14 -4.53
C LEU A 124 19.50 -10.43 -3.70
N ASN A 125 19.19 -10.03 -2.47
CA ASN A 125 20.14 -9.41 -1.56
C ASN A 125 21.20 -10.34 -0.97
N GLN A 126 21.11 -11.64 -1.23
CA GLN A 126 22.10 -12.66 -0.84
C GLN A 126 23.06 -13.04 -1.98
N LEU A 127 22.79 -12.55 -3.18
CA LEU A 127 23.70 -12.73 -4.31
C LEU A 127 24.95 -11.88 -4.12
N ASN A 128 26.11 -12.42 -4.48
CA ASN A 128 27.33 -11.64 -4.56
C ASN A 128 27.51 -11.01 -5.95
N PHE A 129 28.45 -10.08 -6.07
CA PHE A 129 28.67 -9.36 -7.33
C PHE A 129 29.06 -10.28 -8.49
N ASP A 130 29.87 -11.32 -8.24
CA ASP A 130 30.31 -12.25 -9.27
C ASP A 130 29.15 -13.09 -9.83
N GLU A 131 28.19 -13.44 -8.98
CA GLU A 131 26.96 -14.12 -9.40
C GLU A 131 26.09 -13.23 -10.30
N VAL A 132 25.94 -11.96 -9.93
CA VAL A 132 25.19 -10.99 -10.75
C VAL A 132 25.91 -10.71 -12.07
N LYS A 133 27.24 -10.61 -12.05
CA LYS A 133 28.08 -10.40 -13.23
C LYS A 133 28.00 -11.54 -14.24
N LYS A 134 27.74 -12.80 -13.80
CA LYS A 134 27.49 -13.93 -14.70
C LYS A 134 26.26 -13.73 -15.59
N ILE A 135 25.27 -12.98 -15.10
CA ILE A 135 24.06 -12.69 -15.88
C ILE A 135 24.30 -11.57 -16.90
N LYS A 136 25.09 -10.57 -16.53
CA LYS A 136 25.52 -9.47 -17.41
C LYS A 136 26.90 -8.96 -16.98
N ASN A 137 27.90 -9.24 -17.81
CA ASN A 137 29.31 -8.98 -17.52
C ASN A 137 29.72 -7.50 -17.48
N THR A 138 28.89 -6.60 -18.03
CA THR A 138 29.14 -5.14 -18.10
C THR A 138 28.67 -4.36 -16.90
N LEU A 139 28.19 -5.04 -15.84
CA LEU A 139 27.70 -4.39 -14.61
C LEU A 139 28.86 -3.93 -13.74
N ASP A 140 28.68 -2.80 -13.07
CA ASP A 140 29.55 -2.31 -12.01
C ASP A 140 29.03 -2.74 -10.61
N LYS A 141 29.88 -2.54 -9.57
CA LYS A 141 29.52 -2.95 -8.21
C LYS A 141 28.35 -2.16 -7.61
N ASN A 142 28.02 -0.97 -8.14
CA ASN A 142 26.93 -0.15 -7.62
C ASN A 142 25.56 -0.83 -7.79
N VAL A 143 25.46 -1.75 -8.75
CA VAL A 143 24.25 -2.57 -8.95
C VAL A 143 23.83 -3.30 -7.67
N MET A 144 24.76 -3.66 -6.81
CA MET A 144 24.45 -4.36 -5.56
C MET A 144 23.58 -3.53 -4.60
N ASN A 145 23.64 -2.22 -4.71
CA ASN A 145 22.79 -1.31 -3.93
C ASN A 145 21.30 -1.42 -4.28
N VAL A 146 20.99 -1.87 -5.49
CA VAL A 146 19.62 -2.03 -5.98
C VAL A 146 18.88 -3.13 -5.21
N PHE A 147 19.60 -4.17 -4.77
CA PHE A 147 19.01 -5.30 -4.04
C PHE A 147 18.72 -4.99 -2.57
N ASN A 148 19.02 -3.79 -2.10
CA ASN A 148 18.67 -3.34 -0.76
C ASN A 148 17.28 -2.68 -0.79
N VAL A 149 16.29 -3.30 -0.15
CA VAL A 149 14.91 -2.80 -0.09
C VAL A 149 14.77 -1.39 0.50
N LYS A 150 15.68 -0.98 1.42
CA LYS A 150 15.70 0.39 1.95
C LYS A 150 16.09 1.41 0.87
N ASN A 151 17.05 1.04 0.03
CA ASN A 151 17.46 1.89 -1.11
C ASN A 151 16.33 1.98 -2.14
N SER A 152 15.67 0.86 -2.45
CA SER A 152 14.49 0.84 -3.33
C SER A 152 13.44 1.87 -2.89
N VAL A 153 13.05 1.85 -1.62
CA VAL A 153 12.09 2.81 -1.05
C VAL A 153 12.60 4.25 -1.17
N ASN A 154 13.87 4.52 -0.88
CA ASN A 154 14.43 5.86 -0.87
C ASN A 154 14.64 6.46 -2.27
N LEU A 155 14.71 5.64 -3.31
CA LEU A 155 14.75 6.09 -4.70
C LEU A 155 13.41 6.63 -5.21
N LYS A 156 12.29 6.32 -4.57
CA LYS A 156 10.95 6.77 -4.96
C LYS A 156 10.71 8.23 -4.49
N THR A 157 11.33 9.18 -5.17
CA THR A 157 11.39 10.60 -4.78
C THR A 157 10.37 11.50 -5.49
N SER A 158 9.62 10.99 -6.46
CA SER A 158 8.52 11.71 -7.11
C SER A 158 7.47 12.20 -6.09
N TYR A 159 6.63 13.17 -6.46
CA TYR A 159 5.55 13.64 -5.59
C TYR A 159 4.63 12.46 -5.20
N GLY A 160 4.38 12.31 -3.89
CA GLY A 160 3.64 11.16 -3.34
C GLY A 160 4.45 9.86 -3.23
N GLY A 161 5.71 9.83 -3.69
CA GLY A 161 6.58 8.67 -3.57
C GLY A 161 6.96 8.34 -2.13
N THR A 162 7.33 7.09 -1.89
CA THR A 162 7.52 6.50 -0.56
C THR A 162 8.88 6.78 0.08
N SER A 163 9.76 7.60 -0.54
CA SER A 163 11.05 7.92 0.07
C SER A 163 10.89 8.54 1.47
N THR A 164 11.79 8.22 2.37
CA THR A 164 11.79 8.74 3.76
C THR A 164 11.69 10.26 3.79
N LYS A 165 12.31 10.96 2.83
CA LYS A 165 12.23 12.41 2.68
C LYS A 165 10.80 12.88 2.39
N ASN A 166 10.11 12.22 1.46
CA ASN A 166 8.74 12.56 1.09
C ASN A 166 7.75 12.27 2.22
N ILE A 167 7.90 11.13 2.89
CA ILE A 167 7.06 10.77 4.04
C ILE A 167 7.22 11.80 5.17
N LYS A 168 8.45 12.21 5.51
CA LYS A 168 8.68 13.26 6.51
C LYS A 168 8.03 14.60 6.12
N LYS A 169 8.12 15.00 4.84
CA LYS A 169 7.46 16.21 4.34
C LYS A 169 5.94 16.10 4.47
N MET A 170 5.35 14.97 4.10
CA MET A 170 3.92 14.73 4.19
C MET A 170 3.43 14.78 5.65
N ILE A 171 4.13 14.10 6.56
CA ILE A 171 3.82 14.16 8.00
C ILE A 171 3.88 15.59 8.53
N SER A 172 4.91 16.36 8.16
CA SER A 172 5.07 17.75 8.59
C SER A 172 3.96 18.66 8.04
N LYS A 173 3.50 18.39 6.82
CA LYS A 173 2.36 19.11 6.21
C LYS A 173 1.08 18.81 6.97
N LEU A 174 0.73 17.53 7.14
CA LEU A 174 -0.48 17.11 7.85
C LEU A 174 -0.52 17.64 9.30
N LYS A 175 0.61 17.59 10.02
CA LYS A 175 0.68 18.15 11.38
C LYS A 175 0.42 19.65 11.45
N ARG A 176 0.60 20.41 10.37
CA ARG A 176 0.27 21.85 10.29
C ARG A 176 -1.19 22.08 9.93
N GLU A 177 -1.75 21.23 9.09
CA GLU A 177 -3.14 21.34 8.64
C GLU A 177 -4.16 20.91 9.72
N PHE A 178 -3.77 19.99 10.60
CA PHE A 178 -4.64 19.43 11.67
C PHE A 178 -4.22 19.90 13.08
N LYS A 179 -3.56 21.03 13.19
CA LYS A 179 -3.40 21.77 14.45
C LYS A 179 -4.54 22.75 14.64
#